data_ce41dc3b3cec0e458b98f942a9b4f235
#
_entry.id   ce41dc3b3cec0e458b98f942a9b4f235
#
_cell.length_a   1.000
_cell.length_b   1.000
_cell.length_c   1.000
_cell.angle_alpha   90.00
_cell.angle_beta   90.00
_cell.angle_gamma   90.00
#
_symmetry.space_group_name_H-M   'P 1'
#
loop_
_entity.id
_entity.type
_entity.pdbx_description
1 polymer ?
#
loop_
_entity_poly.entity_id
_entity_poly.type
_entity_poly.pdbx_seq_one_letter_code
_entity_poly.pdbx_strand_id
1 'polypeptide(L)'
;MKINQDLRTNIDSRIAQKEVTVSSKGFQETVHKQENKLQIEQLNKMIGDLQEAGTRLSKSRNFNDLAKFKGIVKRFINEAVDYGLNLKQSRSWDFSGNGRSLNVVQQVDRKLIDLTDEVVNKEKSNLDILASVGEIKGLLVNLYT
;
A
#
# COMPACT_ATOMS: atom_id res chain seq x y z
N MET A 1 -4.04 57.32 22.05
CA MET A 1 -4.28 56.61 20.80
C MET A 1 -3.20 55.59 20.48
N LYS A 2 -1.92 55.86 20.67
CA LYS A 2 -0.83 54.89 20.42
C LYS A 2 -0.88 53.67 21.35
N ILE A 3 -1.34 53.80 22.59
CA ILE A 3 -1.42 52.73 23.59
C ILE A 3 -2.50 51.67 23.20
N ASN A 4 -3.61 52.13 22.62
CA ASN A 4 -4.70 51.22 22.21
C ASN A 4 -4.35 50.39 20.97
N GLN A 5 -3.50 50.88 20.07
CA GLN A 5 -3.03 50.11 18.90
C GLN A 5 -2.01 49.03 19.28
N ASP A 6 -1.12 49.32 20.25
CA ASP A 6 -0.15 48.33 20.74
C ASP A 6 -0.82 47.21 21.52
N LEU A 7 -1.89 47.50 22.27
CA LEU A 7 -2.69 46.48 22.95
C LEU A 7 -3.46 45.60 21.99
N ARG A 8 -4.00 46.14 20.92
CA ARG A 8 -4.70 45.34 19.86
C ARG A 8 -3.72 44.45 19.13
N THR A 9 -2.54 44.93 18.80
CA THR A 9 -1.51 44.13 18.10
C THR A 9 -1.03 42.97 18.96
N ASN A 10 -0.87 43.17 20.27
CA ASN A 10 -0.47 42.09 21.18
C ASN A 10 -1.56 41.04 21.39
N ILE A 11 -2.82 41.41 21.43
CA ILE A 11 -3.95 40.50 21.57
C ILE A 11 -4.10 39.69 20.28
N ASP A 12 -4.03 40.32 19.13
CA ASP A 12 -4.13 39.64 17.83
C ASP A 12 -2.96 38.69 17.61
N SER A 13 -1.75 39.05 18.03
CA SER A 13 -0.60 38.13 17.89
C SER A 13 -0.70 36.91 18.81
N ARG A 14 -1.25 37.06 20.03
CA ARG A 14 -1.49 35.92 20.93
C ARG A 14 -2.58 35.01 20.44
N ILE A 15 -3.67 35.55 19.92
CA ILE A 15 -4.78 34.77 19.34
C ILE A 15 -4.30 34.04 18.08
N ALA A 16 -3.55 34.72 17.21
CA ALA A 16 -2.99 34.10 16.01
C ALA A 16 -2.01 32.98 16.33
N GLN A 17 -1.15 33.11 17.35
CA GLN A 17 -0.25 32.05 17.79
C GLN A 17 -1.01 30.84 18.36
N LYS A 18 -2.10 31.07 19.11
CA LYS A 18 -2.90 30.00 19.67
C LYS A 18 -3.69 29.23 18.58
N GLU A 19 -4.22 29.93 17.60
CA GLU A 19 -4.89 29.34 16.45
C GLU A 19 -3.91 28.55 15.57
N VAL A 20 -2.71 29.06 15.33
CA VAL A 20 -1.68 28.37 14.56
C VAL A 20 -1.24 27.08 15.26
N THR A 21 -1.14 27.06 16.59
CA THR A 21 -0.75 25.84 17.32
C THR A 21 -1.83 24.77 17.30
N VAL A 22 -3.10 25.15 17.41
CA VAL A 22 -4.24 24.23 17.34
C VAL A 22 -4.45 23.72 15.91
N SER A 23 -4.32 24.60 14.90
CA SER A 23 -4.46 24.24 13.50
C SER A 23 -3.31 23.35 13.01
N SER A 24 -2.08 23.48 13.55
CA SER A 24 -0.95 22.64 13.14
C SER A 24 -1.11 21.18 13.58
N LYS A 25 -1.65 20.91 14.78
CA LYS A 25 -1.96 19.54 15.22
C LYS A 25 -3.10 18.93 14.41
N GLY A 26 -4.19 19.65 14.18
CA GLY A 26 -5.30 19.19 13.34
C GLY A 26 -4.89 19.02 11.89
N PHE A 27 -4.01 19.90 11.40
CA PHE A 27 -3.47 19.80 10.05
C PHE A 27 -2.58 18.57 9.87
N GLN A 28 -1.69 18.27 10.82
CA GLN A 28 -0.85 17.07 10.80
C GLN A 28 -1.67 15.78 10.81
N GLU A 29 -2.68 15.69 11.67
CA GLU A 29 -3.59 14.54 11.71
C GLU A 29 -4.36 14.38 10.41
N THR A 30 -4.83 15.46 9.81
CA THR A 30 -5.55 15.47 8.54
C THR A 30 -4.62 15.03 7.40
N VAL A 31 -3.38 15.52 7.36
CA VAL A 31 -2.37 15.13 6.37
C VAL A 31 -2.05 13.65 6.48
N HIS A 32 -1.84 13.10 7.68
CA HIS A 32 -1.59 11.68 7.89
C HIS A 32 -2.76 10.80 7.44
N LYS A 33 -4.00 11.20 7.74
CA LYS A 33 -5.20 10.49 7.27
C LYS A 33 -5.32 10.50 5.76
N GLN A 34 -5.02 11.65 5.12
CA GLN A 34 -5.04 11.75 3.66
C GLN A 34 -3.94 10.94 3.01
N GLU A 35 -2.72 10.95 3.55
CA GLU A 35 -1.61 10.14 3.06
C GLU A 35 -1.94 8.65 3.14
N ASN A 36 -2.48 8.18 4.27
CA ASN A 36 -2.89 6.80 4.44
C ASN A 36 -4.01 6.42 3.45
N LYS A 37 -4.97 7.29 3.24
CA LYS A 37 -6.07 7.07 2.28
C LYS A 37 -5.54 6.98 0.86
N LEU A 38 -4.61 7.87 0.47
CA LEU A 38 -3.99 7.87 -0.86
C LEU A 38 -3.16 6.61 -1.08
N GLN A 39 -2.43 6.14 -0.07
CA GLN A 39 -1.67 4.89 -0.15
C GLN A 39 -2.58 3.68 -0.32
N ILE A 40 -3.70 3.61 0.41
CA ILE A 40 -4.68 2.53 0.26
C ILE A 40 -5.32 2.56 -1.14
N GLU A 41 -5.67 3.73 -1.65
CA GLU A 41 -6.22 3.89 -2.99
C GLU A 41 -5.21 3.45 -4.06
N GLN A 42 -3.94 3.79 -3.88
CA GLN A 42 -2.86 3.35 -4.77
C GLN A 42 -2.69 1.83 -4.74
N LEU A 43 -2.70 1.21 -3.55
CA LEU A 43 -2.63 -0.24 -3.41
C LEU A 43 -3.82 -0.93 -4.06
N ASN A 44 -5.03 -0.40 -3.89
CA ASN A 44 -6.23 -0.93 -4.55
C ASN A 44 -6.14 -0.83 -6.07
N LYS A 45 -5.60 0.27 -6.59
CA LYS A 45 -5.36 0.43 -8.02
C LYS A 45 -4.36 -0.59 -8.53
N MET A 46 -3.29 -0.83 -7.79
CA MET A 46 -2.28 -1.84 -8.14
C MET A 46 -2.87 -3.26 -8.16
N ILE A 47 -3.79 -3.57 -7.25
CA ILE A 47 -4.52 -4.85 -7.25
C ILE A 47 -5.35 -5.00 -8.53
N GLY A 48 -6.01 -3.93 -8.98
CA GLY A 48 -6.73 -3.92 -10.26
C GLY A 48 -5.80 -4.18 -11.45
N ASP A 49 -4.66 -3.50 -11.50
CA ASP A 49 -3.64 -3.69 -12.54
C ASP A 49 -3.08 -5.11 -12.53
N LEU A 50 -2.86 -5.66 -11.34
CA LEU A 50 -2.40 -7.03 -11.15
C LEU A 50 -3.41 -8.03 -11.69
N GLN A 51 -4.69 -7.82 -11.44
CA GLN A 51 -5.75 -8.69 -11.94
C GLN A 51 -5.84 -8.66 -13.46
N GLU A 52 -5.71 -7.49 -14.08
CA GLU A 52 -5.65 -7.37 -15.53
C GLU A 52 -4.43 -8.08 -16.12
N ALA A 53 -3.27 -7.88 -15.51
CA ALA A 53 -2.04 -8.54 -15.94
C ALA A 53 -2.14 -10.05 -15.79
N GLY A 54 -2.75 -10.53 -14.71
CA GLY A 54 -2.99 -11.96 -14.47
C GLY A 54 -3.94 -12.57 -15.49
N THR A 55 -5.03 -11.88 -15.83
CA THR A 55 -5.98 -12.30 -16.86
C THR A 55 -5.29 -12.38 -18.23
N ARG A 56 -4.50 -11.37 -18.55
CA ARG A 56 -3.72 -11.35 -19.80
C ARG A 56 -2.73 -12.50 -19.85
N LEU A 57 -2.01 -12.75 -18.74
CA LEU A 57 -1.08 -13.87 -18.62
C LEU A 57 -1.77 -15.22 -18.85
N SER A 58 -2.95 -15.43 -18.27
CA SER A 58 -3.70 -16.69 -18.41
C SER A 58 -4.07 -16.98 -19.85
N LYS A 59 -4.28 -15.95 -20.66
CA LYS A 59 -4.62 -16.09 -22.07
C LYS A 59 -3.39 -16.27 -22.96
N SER A 60 -2.38 -15.43 -22.77
CA SER A 60 -1.17 -15.39 -23.63
C SER A 60 -0.15 -16.46 -23.25
N ARG A 61 0.01 -16.73 -21.95
CA ARG A 61 0.99 -17.66 -21.37
C ARG A 61 2.41 -17.39 -21.87
N ASN A 62 2.74 -16.13 -22.17
CA ASN A 62 4.07 -15.78 -22.62
C ASN A 62 4.93 -15.20 -21.49
N PHE A 63 6.25 -15.22 -21.67
CA PHE A 63 7.19 -14.75 -20.65
C PHE A 63 7.14 -13.24 -20.44
N ASN A 64 6.79 -12.45 -21.45
CA ASN A 64 6.64 -11.00 -21.31
C ASN A 64 5.51 -10.67 -20.34
N ASP A 65 4.36 -11.30 -20.48
CA ASP A 65 3.23 -11.08 -19.59
C ASP A 65 3.50 -11.63 -18.18
N LEU A 66 4.23 -12.73 -18.08
CA LEU A 66 4.70 -13.27 -16.80
C LEU A 66 5.65 -12.28 -16.10
N ALA A 67 6.59 -11.71 -16.82
CA ALA A 67 7.52 -10.73 -16.27
C ALA A 67 6.79 -9.45 -15.81
N LYS A 68 5.80 -8.98 -16.57
CA LYS A 68 4.96 -7.84 -16.18
C LYS A 68 4.16 -8.15 -14.92
N PHE A 69 3.56 -9.32 -14.84
CA PHE A 69 2.81 -9.74 -13.64
C PHE A 69 3.72 -9.79 -12.42
N LYS A 70 4.88 -10.44 -12.52
CA LYS A 70 5.86 -10.50 -11.43
C LYS A 70 6.34 -9.12 -11.01
N GLY A 71 6.56 -8.21 -11.97
CA GLY A 71 6.96 -6.83 -11.70
C GLY A 71 5.93 -6.07 -10.90
N ILE A 72 4.65 -6.22 -11.22
CA ILE A 72 3.55 -5.60 -10.48
C ILE A 72 3.47 -6.17 -9.07
N VAL A 73 3.61 -7.48 -8.90
CA VAL A 73 3.61 -8.14 -7.58
C VAL A 73 4.74 -7.59 -6.70
N LYS A 74 5.95 -7.50 -7.22
CA LYS A 74 7.12 -6.98 -6.48
C LYS A 74 6.94 -5.52 -6.09
N ARG A 75 6.42 -4.71 -7.00
CA ARG A 75 6.14 -3.29 -6.72
C ARG A 75 5.06 -3.17 -5.63
N PHE A 76 4.02 -3.97 -5.72
CA PHE A 76 2.96 -4.00 -4.71
C PHE A 76 3.51 -4.35 -3.33
N ILE A 77 4.34 -5.38 -3.23
CA ILE A 77 4.95 -5.80 -1.97
C ILE A 77 5.78 -4.66 -1.37
N ASN A 78 6.59 -3.99 -2.16
CA ASN A 78 7.39 -2.86 -1.69
C ASN A 78 6.52 -1.73 -1.16
N GLU A 79 5.47 -1.35 -1.89
CA GLU A 79 4.51 -0.31 -1.46
C GLU A 79 3.76 -0.72 -0.20
N ALA A 80 3.29 -1.96 -0.12
CA ALA A 80 2.54 -2.47 1.03
C ALA A 80 3.42 -2.58 2.28
N VAL A 81 4.68 -2.98 2.14
CA VAL A 81 5.64 -3.04 3.25
C VAL A 81 5.94 -1.63 3.76
N ASP A 82 6.18 -0.67 2.88
CA ASP A 82 6.41 0.73 3.25
C ASP A 82 5.18 1.31 3.97
N TYR A 83 3.97 1.03 3.50
CA TYR A 83 2.73 1.41 4.16
C TYR A 83 2.64 0.81 5.57
N GLY A 84 2.94 -0.47 5.72
CA GLY A 84 2.94 -1.16 7.02
C GLY A 84 3.95 -0.59 7.99
N LEU A 85 5.16 -0.25 7.53
CA LEU A 85 6.19 0.39 8.34
C LEU A 85 5.77 1.79 8.79
N ASN A 86 5.18 2.58 7.93
CA ASN A 86 4.68 3.92 8.27
C ASN A 86 3.58 3.86 9.32
N LEU A 87 2.68 2.90 9.23
CA LEU A 87 1.65 2.68 10.24
C LEU A 87 2.23 2.27 11.59
N LYS A 88 3.30 1.48 11.60
CA LYS A 88 3.96 1.03 12.83
C LYS A 88 4.75 2.15 13.52
N GLN A 89 5.34 3.06 12.77
CA GLN A 89 6.00 4.23 13.34
C GLN A 89 5.03 5.16 14.07
N SER A 90 3.76 5.16 13.69
CA SER A 90 2.72 5.94 14.34
C SER A 90 2.03 5.22 15.51
N ARG A 91 2.20 3.90 15.63
CA ARG A 91 1.64 3.06 16.70
C ARG A 91 2.77 2.23 17.31
N SER A 92 2.79 2.12 18.65
CA SER A 92 3.84 1.42 19.40
C SER A 92 4.13 -0.02 18.91
N TRP A 93 5.38 -0.37 18.96
CA TRP A 93 6.07 -1.65 18.78
C TRP A 93 5.18 -2.91 18.88
N ASP A 94 4.72 -3.43 17.78
CA ASP A 94 4.13 -4.76 17.74
C ASP A 94 5.00 -5.68 16.88
N PHE A 95 5.84 -6.48 17.53
CA PHE A 95 6.72 -7.45 16.89
C PHE A 95 5.97 -8.53 16.10
N SER A 96 4.72 -8.83 16.48
CA SER A 96 3.92 -9.88 15.85
C SER A 96 3.53 -9.54 14.41
N GLY A 97 3.33 -8.25 14.08
CA GLY A 97 2.95 -7.81 12.74
C GLY A 97 4.06 -7.98 11.69
N ASN A 98 5.35 -7.89 12.08
CA ASN A 98 6.47 -8.07 11.15
C ASN A 98 6.63 -9.53 10.69
N GLY A 99 6.46 -10.47 11.61
CA GLY A 99 6.53 -11.90 11.30
C GLY A 99 5.42 -12.33 10.35
N ARG A 100 4.21 -11.79 10.51
CA ARG A 100 3.07 -12.09 9.64
C ARG A 100 3.29 -11.58 8.22
N SER A 101 3.75 -10.34 8.05
CA SER A 101 4.04 -9.76 6.74
C SER A 101 5.14 -10.52 6.02
N LEU A 102 6.20 -10.90 6.73
CA LEU A 102 7.30 -11.69 6.18
C LEU A 102 6.82 -13.06 5.69
N ASN A 103 5.97 -13.73 6.47
CA ASN A 103 5.38 -15.01 6.08
C ASN A 103 4.54 -14.89 4.80
N VAL A 104 3.73 -13.83 4.68
CA VAL A 104 2.92 -13.59 3.48
C VAL A 104 3.81 -13.37 2.27
N VAL A 105 4.87 -12.56 2.40
CA VAL A 105 5.83 -12.32 1.31
C VAL A 105 6.49 -13.62 0.87
N GLN A 106 6.90 -14.48 1.79
CA GLN A 106 7.48 -15.78 1.48
C GLN A 106 6.49 -16.69 0.75
N GLN A 107 5.22 -16.70 1.15
CA GLN A 107 4.17 -17.46 0.48
C GLN A 107 3.93 -16.94 -0.93
N VAL A 108 3.93 -15.63 -1.13
CA VAL A 108 3.80 -15.02 -2.46
C VAL A 108 4.97 -15.45 -3.36
N ASP A 109 6.19 -15.40 -2.85
CA ASP A 109 7.37 -15.82 -3.61
C ASP A 109 7.27 -17.27 -4.07
N ARG A 110 6.82 -18.18 -3.21
CA ARG A 110 6.58 -19.59 -3.56
C ARG A 110 5.50 -19.71 -4.63
N LYS A 111 4.40 -18.98 -4.48
CA LYS A 111 3.30 -18.99 -5.46
C LYS A 111 3.73 -18.44 -6.81
N LEU A 112 4.64 -17.47 -6.85
CA LEU A 112 5.20 -16.94 -8.10
C LEU A 112 6.08 -17.99 -8.81
N ILE A 113 6.83 -18.77 -8.05
CA ILE A 113 7.62 -19.89 -8.60
C ILE A 113 6.67 -20.95 -9.18
N ASP A 114 5.64 -21.33 -8.44
CA ASP A 114 4.63 -22.29 -8.90
C ASP A 114 3.91 -21.79 -10.15
N LEU A 115 3.56 -20.51 -10.19
CA LEU A 115 2.92 -19.89 -11.34
C LEU A 115 3.82 -19.95 -12.58
N THR A 116 5.12 -19.72 -12.41
CA THR A 116 6.09 -19.81 -13.49
C THR A 116 6.09 -21.22 -14.11
N ASP A 117 6.11 -22.25 -13.26
CA ASP A 117 6.06 -23.64 -13.69
C ASP A 117 4.72 -23.97 -14.39
N GLU A 118 3.61 -23.46 -13.87
CA GLU A 118 2.27 -23.66 -14.46
C GLU A 118 2.14 -23.02 -15.85
N VAL A 119 2.72 -21.82 -16.05
CA VAL A 119 2.70 -21.14 -17.34
C VAL A 119 3.43 -21.96 -18.43
N VAL A 120 4.52 -22.61 -18.05
CA VAL A 120 5.32 -23.44 -18.96
C VAL A 120 4.66 -24.82 -19.20
N ASN A 121 3.95 -25.33 -18.21
CA ASN A 121 3.34 -26.65 -18.25
C ASN A 121 2.06 -26.65 -19.11
N LYS A 122 2.11 -27.32 -20.26
CA LYS A 122 0.98 -27.43 -21.21
C LYS A 122 -0.23 -28.19 -20.64
N GLU A 123 -0.03 -29.03 -19.63
CA GLU A 123 -1.11 -29.77 -18.97
C GLU A 123 -1.96 -28.87 -18.05
N LYS A 124 -1.41 -27.74 -17.60
CA LYS A 124 -2.15 -26.78 -16.79
C LYS A 124 -3.03 -25.89 -17.68
N SER A 125 -4.30 -25.77 -17.30
CA SER A 125 -5.27 -24.97 -18.05
C SER A 125 -5.11 -23.47 -17.74
N ASN A 126 -5.73 -22.63 -18.57
CA ASN A 126 -5.80 -21.18 -18.32
C ASN A 126 -6.54 -20.88 -17.01
N LEU A 127 -7.54 -21.70 -16.65
CA LEU A 127 -8.26 -21.59 -15.39
C LEU A 127 -7.35 -21.89 -14.18
N ASP A 128 -6.44 -22.84 -14.30
CA ASP A 128 -5.44 -23.12 -13.25
C ASP A 128 -4.54 -21.92 -13.02
N ILE A 129 -4.11 -21.25 -14.08
CA ILE A 129 -3.31 -20.02 -14.00
C ILE A 129 -4.11 -18.90 -13.35
N LEU A 130 -5.38 -18.71 -13.72
CA LEU A 130 -6.27 -17.73 -13.09
C LEU A 130 -6.48 -18.01 -11.60
N ALA A 131 -6.61 -19.28 -11.22
CA ALA A 131 -6.74 -19.66 -9.81
C ALA A 131 -5.48 -19.28 -9.01
N SER A 132 -4.30 -19.54 -9.55
CA SER A 132 -3.03 -19.16 -8.94
C SER A 132 -2.88 -17.64 -8.82
N VAL A 133 -3.28 -16.90 -9.84
CA VAL A 133 -3.32 -15.42 -9.81
C VAL A 133 -4.25 -14.94 -8.71
N GLY A 134 -5.43 -15.55 -8.56
CA GLY A 134 -6.39 -15.24 -7.50
C GLY A 134 -5.85 -15.50 -6.10
N GLU A 135 -5.11 -16.60 -5.91
CA GLU A 135 -4.45 -16.91 -4.63
C GLU A 135 -3.39 -15.87 -4.27
N ILE A 136 -2.57 -15.48 -5.24
CA ILE A 136 -1.55 -14.42 -5.06
C ILE A 136 -2.23 -13.11 -4.69
N LYS A 137 -3.28 -12.73 -5.41
CA LYS A 137 -4.07 -11.54 -5.10
C LYS A 137 -4.60 -11.57 -3.67
N GLY A 138 -5.16 -12.69 -3.22
CA GLY A 138 -5.65 -12.84 -1.85
C GLY A 138 -4.56 -12.65 -0.80
N LEU A 139 -3.38 -13.21 -1.03
CA LEU A 139 -2.23 -13.02 -0.14
C LEU A 139 -1.79 -11.56 -0.09
N LEU A 140 -1.74 -10.88 -1.22
CA LEU A 140 -1.34 -9.46 -1.29
C LEU A 140 -2.34 -8.56 -0.57
N VAL A 141 -3.63 -8.83 -0.69
CA VAL A 141 -4.68 -8.08 0.04
C VAL A 141 -4.46 -8.19 1.55
N ASN A 142 -4.04 -9.34 2.05
CA ASN A 142 -3.74 -9.54 3.47
C ASN A 142 -2.57 -8.71 3.99
N LEU A 143 -1.71 -8.17 3.11
CA LEU A 143 -0.60 -7.32 3.54
C LEU A 143 -1.05 -5.95 4.05
N TYR A 144 -2.18 -5.44 3.59
CA TYR A 144 -2.64 -4.09 3.96
C TYR A 144 -4.04 -4.04 4.56
N THR A 145 -4.69 -5.15 4.71
CA THR A 145 -5.95 -5.30 5.46
C THR A 145 -5.69 -6.08 6.77
#